data_68bb98effa04644cb7bb4a5d7bba39be
#
_entry.id   68bb98effa04644cb7bb4a5d7bba39be
#
_cell.length_a   1.000
_cell.length_b   1.000
_cell.length_c   1.000
_cell.angle_alpha   90.00
_cell.angle_beta   90.00
_cell.angle_gamma   90.00
#
_symmetry.space_group_name_H-M   'P 1'
#
loop_
_entity.id
_entity.type
_entity.pdbx_description
1 polymer ?
#
loop_
_entity_poly.entity_id
_entity_poly.type
_entity_poly.pdbx_seq_one_letter_code
_entity_poly.pdbx_strand_id
1 'polypeptide(L)'
;MQPLLSDSPFGAITCKADCCCILCRKLITLDYDGYSYIRCEATVVDGHICGHVSHLECALRAYMAGTVGGSINLDAEYLCRYCDSRTDLVPHALKLLNICTSVASYADIEKILNVGICILRGSQKSSAKELLHRIELINAKLMKGVSIQDAFKKEICVDSTGNFSALS
;
A
#
# COMPACT_ATOMS: atom_id res chain seq x y z
N MET A 1 14.41 7.87 -36.16
CA MET A 1 14.60 7.53 -35.82
C MET A 1 14.49 7.44 -35.38
N GLN A 2 14.41 7.20 -34.92
CA GLN A 2 14.38 6.96 -34.38
C GLN A 2 14.65 6.58 -33.98
N PRO A 3 14.73 6.46 -34.19
CA PRO A 3 15.07 5.88 -33.54
C PRO A 3 15.70 5.95 -32.71
N LEU A 4 15.83 6.26 -32.50
CA LEU A 4 16.32 6.17 -31.75
C LEU A 4 16.25 6.29 -30.80
N LEU A 5 16.18 6.98 -30.82
CA LEU A 5 15.96 6.82 -29.83
C LEU A 5 15.49 5.77 -29.13
N SER A 6 14.67 5.42 -29.43
CA SER A 6 14.13 4.17 -28.98
C SER A 6 15.19 3.13 -28.74
N ASP A 7 16.22 3.23 -29.39
CA ASP A 7 17.33 2.32 -29.17
C ASP A 7 18.08 2.63 -27.92
N SER A 8 17.76 3.72 -27.30
CA SER A 8 18.29 4.01 -25.99
C SER A 8 17.82 2.93 -25.02
N PRO A 9 18.71 2.35 -24.24
CA PRO A 9 18.28 1.43 -23.19
C PRO A 9 17.26 2.06 -22.26
N PHE A 10 17.35 3.34 -22.06
CA PHE A 10 16.40 4.04 -21.24
C PHE A 10 15.01 4.07 -21.84
N GLY A 11 14.93 4.31 -23.13
CA GLY A 11 13.64 4.38 -23.79
C GLY A 11 12.89 3.07 -23.70
N ALA A 12 13.60 1.96 -23.80
CA ALA A 12 12.98 0.65 -23.74
C ALA A 12 12.44 0.34 -22.34
N ILE A 13 13.04 0.92 -21.32
CA ILE A 13 12.70 0.58 -19.96
C ILE A 13 11.70 1.56 -19.38
N THR A 14 11.84 2.84 -19.69
CA THR A 14 11.16 3.88 -18.96
C THR A 14 9.71 4.06 -19.30
N CYS A 15 9.23 3.48 -20.37
CA CYS A 15 7.89 3.79 -20.84
C CYS A 15 6.89 2.66 -20.71
N LYS A 16 7.30 1.57 -20.09
CA LYS A 16 6.38 0.45 -19.93
C LYS A 16 5.45 0.68 -18.77
N ALA A 17 4.20 0.34 -18.96
CA ALA A 17 3.18 0.55 -17.94
C ALA A 17 3.49 -0.18 -16.65
N ASP A 18 4.17 -1.31 -16.77
CA ASP A 18 4.40 -2.17 -15.61
C ASP A 18 5.74 -1.95 -14.91
N CYS A 19 6.47 -0.91 -15.26
CA CYS A 19 7.77 -0.69 -14.63
C CYS A 19 8.07 0.76 -14.27
N CYS A 20 7.24 1.70 -14.66
CA CYS A 20 7.46 3.10 -14.36
C CYS A 20 6.27 3.68 -13.60
N CYS A 21 6.57 4.46 -12.59
CA CYS A 21 5.53 5.17 -11.85
C CYS A 21 4.88 6.21 -12.75
N ILE A 22 3.56 6.15 -12.89
CA ILE A 22 2.85 7.09 -13.75
C ILE A 22 2.81 8.50 -13.19
N LEU A 23 3.18 8.68 -11.93
CA LEU A 23 3.16 9.99 -11.29
C LEU A 23 4.52 10.67 -11.33
N CYS A 24 5.59 9.96 -11.02
CA CYS A 24 6.92 10.54 -11.00
C CYS A 24 7.80 10.13 -12.18
N ARG A 25 7.36 9.16 -12.97
CA ARG A 25 8.05 8.67 -14.16
C ARG A 25 9.35 7.93 -13.88
N LYS A 26 9.64 7.62 -12.64
CA LYS A 26 10.83 6.86 -12.28
C LYS A 26 10.52 5.38 -12.27
N LEU A 27 11.57 4.58 -12.47
CA LEU A 27 11.45 3.14 -12.43
C LEU A 27 11.01 2.66 -11.06
N ILE A 28 10.24 1.59 -11.07
CA ILE A 28 9.83 0.90 -9.85
C ILE A 28 10.50 -0.48 -9.88
N THR A 29 11.12 -0.85 -8.78
CA THR A 29 11.73 -2.17 -8.65
C THR A 29 10.65 -3.16 -8.23
N LEU A 30 10.07 -3.81 -9.22
CA LEU A 30 8.89 -4.64 -9.00
C LEU A 30 9.16 -5.94 -8.28
N ASP A 31 10.38 -6.45 -8.36
CA ASP A 31 10.73 -7.73 -7.77
C ASP A 31 11.22 -7.63 -6.34
N TYR A 32 11.40 -6.42 -5.86
CA TYR A 32 12.01 -6.20 -4.56
C TYR A 32 11.00 -5.83 -3.48
N ASP A 33 10.17 -4.87 -3.76
CA ASP A 33 9.29 -4.28 -2.77
C ASP A 33 7.84 -4.34 -3.17
N GLY A 34 7.16 -5.41 -2.84
CA GLY A 34 5.74 -5.50 -3.14
C GLY A 34 4.89 -4.47 -2.39
N TYR A 35 5.48 -3.74 -1.47
CA TYR A 35 4.73 -2.77 -0.67
C TYR A 35 4.87 -1.33 -1.15
N SER A 36 5.90 -1.03 -1.92
CA SER A 36 6.21 0.35 -2.27
C SER A 36 5.40 0.90 -3.44
N TYR A 37 4.69 0.05 -4.14
CA TYR A 37 3.95 0.47 -5.31
C TYR A 37 2.58 -0.19 -5.35
N ILE A 38 1.69 0.38 -6.17
CA ILE A 38 0.40 -0.22 -6.43
C ILE A 38 0.19 -0.32 -7.94
N ARG A 39 -0.35 -1.46 -8.37
CA ARG A 39 -0.70 -1.71 -9.76
C ARG A 39 -2.19 -1.63 -9.92
N CYS A 40 -2.64 -0.90 -10.92
CA CYS A 40 -4.05 -0.84 -11.23
C CYS A 40 -4.48 -2.10 -11.97
N GLU A 41 -5.42 -2.83 -11.39
CA GLU A 41 -5.90 -4.07 -11.98
C GLU A 41 -7.29 -3.93 -12.59
N ALA A 42 -7.73 -2.70 -12.77
CA ALA A 42 -9.04 -2.44 -13.35
C ALA A 42 -9.08 -2.89 -14.81
N THR A 43 -10.17 -3.50 -15.20
CA THR A 43 -10.40 -3.88 -16.60
C THR A 43 -10.80 -2.65 -17.37
N VAL A 44 -10.03 -2.29 -18.39
CA VAL A 44 -10.29 -1.09 -19.19
C VAL A 44 -10.86 -1.43 -20.56
N VAL A 45 -10.50 -2.58 -21.11
CA VAL A 45 -11.12 -3.12 -22.31
C VAL A 45 -11.17 -4.64 -22.15
N ASP A 46 -11.96 -5.30 -22.98
CA ASP A 46 -12.16 -6.74 -22.88
C ASP A 46 -10.84 -7.48 -22.81
N GLY A 47 -10.68 -8.24 -21.72
CA GLY A 47 -9.52 -9.07 -21.51
C GLY A 47 -8.24 -8.34 -21.15
N HIS A 48 -8.29 -7.03 -20.97
CA HIS A 48 -7.09 -6.24 -20.64
C HIS A 48 -7.30 -5.41 -19.39
N ILE A 49 -6.32 -5.46 -18.51
CA ILE A 49 -6.31 -4.59 -17.34
C ILE A 49 -5.50 -3.34 -17.65
N CYS A 50 -5.72 -2.31 -16.83
CA CYS A 50 -4.96 -1.08 -16.96
C CYS A 50 -3.46 -1.34 -16.81
N GLY A 51 -3.07 -2.01 -15.73
CA GLY A 51 -1.70 -2.45 -15.53
C GLY A 51 -0.69 -1.38 -15.16
N HIS A 52 -1.09 -0.13 -15.14
CA HIS A 52 -0.18 0.95 -14.79
C HIS A 52 0.13 0.94 -13.31
N VAL A 53 1.36 1.31 -12.96
CA VAL A 53 1.82 1.29 -11.57
C VAL A 53 2.20 2.69 -11.11
N SER A 54 2.11 2.91 -9.82
CA SER A 54 2.67 4.12 -9.21
C SER A 54 3.25 3.76 -7.87
N HIS A 55 4.26 4.54 -7.46
CA HIS A 55 4.74 4.43 -6.09
C HIS A 55 3.59 4.83 -5.17
N LEU A 56 3.43 4.10 -4.09
CA LEU A 56 2.38 4.41 -3.14
C LEU A 56 2.63 5.77 -2.50
N GLU A 57 3.88 6.10 -2.20
CA GLU A 57 4.21 7.41 -1.67
C GLU A 57 3.86 8.54 -2.64
N CYS A 58 4.08 8.32 -3.93
CA CYS A 58 3.71 9.32 -4.94
C CYS A 58 2.21 9.51 -4.98
N ALA A 59 1.46 8.42 -4.91
CA ALA A 59 0.01 8.49 -4.91
C ALA A 59 -0.52 9.21 -3.67
N LEU A 60 0.05 8.89 -2.51
CA LEU A 60 -0.36 9.56 -1.27
C LEU A 60 -0.05 11.06 -1.32
N ARG A 61 1.13 11.41 -1.81
CA ARG A 61 1.54 12.80 -1.90
C ARG A 61 0.70 13.60 -2.90
N ALA A 62 0.22 12.93 -3.94
CA ALA A 62 -0.59 13.57 -4.97
C ALA A 62 -2.09 13.54 -4.65
N TYR A 63 -2.46 13.05 -3.46
CA TYR A 63 -3.86 12.88 -3.06
C TYR A 63 -4.63 11.95 -3.99
N MET A 64 -3.94 10.95 -4.52
CA MET A 64 -4.53 9.90 -5.33
C MET A 64 -4.68 8.61 -4.54
N ALA A 65 -4.28 8.59 -3.29
CA ALA A 65 -4.39 7.42 -2.42
C ALA A 65 -4.70 7.88 -1.00
N GLY A 66 -5.36 7.01 -0.26
CA GLY A 66 -5.73 7.26 1.12
C GLY A 66 -7.15 7.75 1.22
N THR A 67 -7.42 8.53 2.26
CA THR A 67 -8.73 9.15 2.44
C THR A 67 -8.60 10.63 2.09
N VAL A 68 -9.27 11.02 1.03
CA VAL A 68 -9.15 12.36 0.45
C VAL A 68 -10.55 12.92 0.29
N GLY A 69 -10.77 14.11 0.82
CA GLY A 69 -12.08 14.77 0.70
C GLY A 69 -12.23 15.53 -0.59
N GLY A 70 -13.26 16.37 -0.63
CA GLY A 70 -13.53 17.23 -1.78
C GLY A 70 -14.09 16.45 -2.96
N SER A 71 -13.80 16.92 -4.14
CA SER A 71 -14.35 16.36 -5.37
C SER A 71 -13.78 14.98 -5.68
N ILE A 72 -12.55 14.69 -5.22
CA ILE A 72 -11.95 13.38 -5.44
C ILE A 72 -12.64 12.32 -4.59
N ASN A 73 -12.85 12.61 -3.32
CA ASN A 73 -13.63 11.79 -2.41
C ASN A 73 -13.20 10.34 -2.37
N LEU A 74 -12.00 10.09 -1.86
CA LEU A 74 -11.49 8.73 -1.65
C LEU A 74 -11.64 8.34 -0.18
N ASP A 75 -11.91 7.07 0.08
CA ASP A 75 -11.93 6.52 1.43
C ASP A 75 -11.06 5.28 1.47
N ALA A 76 -9.81 5.45 1.89
CA ALA A 76 -8.79 4.41 1.89
C ALA A 76 -8.75 3.71 0.55
N GLU A 77 -8.66 4.51 -0.50
CA GLU A 77 -8.70 4.04 -1.87
C GLU A 77 -7.53 4.62 -2.67
N TYR A 78 -7.24 3.97 -3.79
CA TYR A 78 -6.30 4.45 -4.78
C TYR A 78 -7.07 4.84 -6.04
N LEU A 79 -6.84 6.05 -6.52
CA LEU A 79 -7.41 6.51 -7.79
C LEU A 79 -6.32 6.43 -8.85
N CYS A 80 -6.51 5.56 -9.82
CA CYS A 80 -5.54 5.43 -10.90
C CYS A 80 -5.64 6.64 -11.82
N ARG A 81 -4.54 7.38 -11.92
CA ARG A 81 -4.51 8.58 -12.74
C ARG A 81 -4.71 8.29 -14.22
N TYR A 82 -4.38 7.08 -14.64
CA TYR A 82 -4.46 6.72 -16.04
C TYR A 82 -5.88 6.37 -16.49
N CYS A 83 -6.58 5.53 -15.72
CA CYS A 83 -7.90 5.06 -16.14
C CYS A 83 -9.03 5.52 -15.22
N ASP A 84 -8.72 6.28 -14.18
CA ASP A 84 -9.67 6.83 -13.20
C ASP A 84 -10.42 5.77 -12.40
N SER A 85 -9.95 4.55 -12.39
CA SER A 85 -10.55 3.49 -11.56
C SER A 85 -10.11 3.64 -10.12
N ARG A 86 -10.97 3.23 -9.20
CA ARG A 86 -10.70 3.26 -7.77
C ARG A 86 -10.46 1.85 -7.25
N THR A 87 -9.47 1.72 -6.39
CA THR A 87 -9.11 0.44 -5.78
C THR A 87 -9.14 0.59 -4.27
N ASP A 88 -9.80 -0.33 -3.60
CA ASP A 88 -9.82 -0.37 -2.14
C ASP A 88 -8.41 -0.70 -1.64
N LEU A 89 -7.87 0.14 -0.75
CA LEU A 89 -6.52 -0.05 -0.23
C LEU A 89 -6.47 -0.81 1.09
N VAL A 90 -7.61 -1.16 1.67
CA VAL A 90 -7.59 -1.93 2.91
C VAL A 90 -6.88 -3.27 2.72
N PRO A 91 -7.16 -4.05 1.66
CA PRO A 91 -6.39 -5.26 1.43
C PRO A 91 -4.89 -5.01 1.25
N HIS A 92 -4.53 -3.90 0.61
CA HIS A 92 -3.12 -3.56 0.43
C HIS A 92 -2.46 -3.26 1.77
N ALA A 93 -3.15 -2.53 2.65
CA ALA A 93 -2.62 -2.24 3.98
C ALA A 93 -2.45 -3.52 4.80
N LEU A 94 -3.38 -4.47 4.66
CA LEU A 94 -3.23 -5.76 5.32
C LEU A 94 -2.00 -6.50 4.79
N LYS A 95 -1.77 -6.43 3.50
CA LYS A 95 -0.60 -7.04 2.89
C LYS A 95 0.68 -6.40 3.44
N LEU A 96 0.69 -5.08 3.63
CA LEU A 96 1.84 -4.40 4.23
C LEU A 96 2.13 -4.94 5.61
N LEU A 97 1.09 -5.12 6.41
CA LEU A 97 1.25 -5.65 7.76
C LEU A 97 1.84 -7.05 7.72
N ASN A 98 1.36 -7.89 6.81
CA ASN A 98 1.87 -9.25 6.67
C ASN A 98 3.31 -9.28 6.21
N ILE A 99 3.70 -8.37 5.33
CA ILE A 99 5.09 -8.28 4.86
C ILE A 99 6.03 -7.99 6.03
N CYS A 100 5.58 -7.17 6.98
CA CYS A 100 6.41 -6.83 8.14
C CYS A 100 6.85 -8.04 8.95
N THR A 101 6.07 -9.11 8.93
CA THR A 101 6.42 -10.30 9.70
C THR A 101 7.66 -11.00 9.18
N SER A 102 8.05 -10.74 7.94
CA SER A 102 9.24 -11.35 7.35
C SER A 102 10.38 -10.36 7.14
N VAL A 103 10.22 -9.13 7.60
CA VAL A 103 11.26 -8.11 7.49
C VAL A 103 12.07 -8.11 8.80
N ALA A 104 13.39 -8.13 8.68
CA ALA A 104 14.24 -8.18 9.86
C ALA A 104 14.62 -6.79 10.39
N SER A 105 14.59 -5.78 9.53
CA SER A 105 15.04 -4.45 9.92
C SER A 105 13.91 -3.68 10.61
N TYR A 106 14.19 -3.21 11.80
CA TYR A 106 13.25 -2.38 12.56
C TYR A 106 12.87 -1.12 11.79
N ALA A 107 13.88 -0.48 11.18
CA ALA A 107 13.64 0.76 10.44
C ALA A 107 12.71 0.53 9.24
N ASP A 108 12.88 -0.60 8.56
CA ASP A 108 12.02 -0.92 7.43
C ASP A 108 10.60 -1.24 7.87
N ILE A 109 10.45 -1.94 8.99
CA ILE A 109 9.13 -2.23 9.53
C ILE A 109 8.42 -0.93 9.89
N GLU A 110 9.11 -0.02 10.54
CA GLU A 110 8.53 1.26 10.91
C GLU A 110 8.05 2.02 9.67
N LYS A 111 8.86 2.02 8.64
CA LYS A 111 8.52 2.69 7.40
C LYS A 111 7.26 2.08 6.77
N ILE A 112 7.20 0.76 6.71
CA ILE A 112 6.05 0.06 6.14
C ILE A 112 4.79 0.33 6.95
N LEU A 113 4.88 0.27 8.26
CA LEU A 113 3.73 0.54 9.13
C LEU A 113 3.23 1.96 8.97
N ASN A 114 4.15 2.92 8.82
CA ASN A 114 3.75 4.32 8.61
C ASN A 114 3.01 4.51 7.30
N VAL A 115 3.42 3.80 6.25
CA VAL A 115 2.68 3.84 4.99
C VAL A 115 1.26 3.29 5.19
N GLY A 116 1.13 2.18 5.92
CA GLY A 116 -0.17 1.62 6.24
C GLY A 116 -1.06 2.61 6.99
N ILE A 117 -0.48 3.31 7.96
CA ILE A 117 -1.21 4.33 8.71
C ILE A 117 -1.69 5.45 7.78
N CYS A 118 -0.83 5.91 6.88
CA CYS A 118 -1.20 6.96 5.95
C CYS A 118 -2.34 6.55 5.02
N ILE A 119 -2.37 5.29 4.61
CA ILE A 119 -3.44 4.78 3.76
C ILE A 119 -4.77 4.77 4.50
N LEU A 120 -4.77 4.36 5.77
CA LEU A 120 -5.99 4.07 6.49
C LEU A 120 -6.53 5.24 7.30
N ARG A 121 -5.69 6.24 7.57
CA ARG A 121 -6.08 7.36 8.43
C ARG A 121 -7.26 8.11 7.85
N GLY A 122 -8.24 8.38 8.69
CA GLY A 122 -9.41 9.15 8.30
C GLY A 122 -10.51 8.36 7.64
N SER A 123 -10.30 7.07 7.38
CA SER A 123 -11.29 6.24 6.74
C SER A 123 -12.52 6.05 7.61
N GLN A 124 -13.69 5.99 6.98
CA GLN A 124 -14.93 5.70 7.66
C GLN A 124 -15.29 4.21 7.62
N LYS A 125 -14.52 3.42 6.87
CA LYS A 125 -14.75 1.98 6.78
C LYS A 125 -14.37 1.31 8.09
N SER A 126 -15.23 0.41 8.58
CA SER A 126 -14.95 -0.29 9.84
C SER A 126 -13.71 -1.18 9.72
N SER A 127 -13.54 -1.84 8.58
CA SER A 127 -12.36 -2.67 8.35
C SER A 127 -11.08 -1.85 8.38
N ALA A 128 -11.12 -0.65 7.82
CA ALA A 128 -9.96 0.23 7.84
C ALA A 128 -9.64 0.71 9.25
N LYS A 129 -10.67 1.04 10.02
CA LYS A 129 -10.47 1.49 11.40
C LYS A 129 -9.89 0.39 12.28
N GLU A 130 -10.38 -0.82 12.12
CA GLU A 130 -9.85 -1.95 12.87
C GLU A 130 -8.38 -2.21 12.53
N LEU A 131 -8.07 -2.22 11.25
CA LEU A 131 -6.70 -2.47 10.80
C LEU A 131 -5.78 -1.35 11.24
N LEU A 132 -6.23 -0.10 11.15
CA LEU A 132 -5.45 1.04 11.62
C LEU A 132 -5.13 0.91 13.11
N HIS A 133 -6.13 0.56 13.90
CA HIS A 133 -5.93 0.39 15.33
C HIS A 133 -4.88 -0.69 15.61
N ARG A 134 -4.96 -1.79 14.90
CA ARG A 134 -4.01 -2.88 15.05
C ARG A 134 -2.60 -2.45 14.67
N ILE A 135 -2.45 -1.73 13.57
CA ILE A 135 -1.15 -1.24 13.13
C ILE A 135 -0.57 -0.26 14.15
N GLU A 136 -1.40 0.62 14.67
CA GLU A 136 -0.95 1.59 15.67
C GLU A 136 -0.52 0.93 16.96
N LEU A 137 -1.22 -0.13 17.37
CA LEU A 137 -0.81 -0.90 18.55
C LEU A 137 0.56 -1.54 18.35
N ILE A 138 0.77 -2.15 17.19
CA ILE A 138 2.05 -2.77 16.87
C ILE A 138 3.15 -1.72 16.88
N ASN A 139 2.90 -0.59 16.23
CA ASN A 139 3.88 0.48 16.17
C ASN A 139 4.23 0.98 17.57
N ALA A 140 3.23 1.14 18.43
CA ALA A 140 3.45 1.57 19.81
C ALA A 140 4.28 0.57 20.59
N LYS A 141 4.03 -0.73 20.41
CA LYS A 141 4.82 -1.77 21.06
C LYS A 141 6.28 -1.71 20.61
N LEU A 142 6.50 -1.54 19.32
CA LEU A 142 7.86 -1.44 18.80
C LEU A 142 8.59 -0.22 19.34
N MET A 143 7.90 0.89 19.47
CA MET A 143 8.50 2.11 20.03
C MET A 143 8.86 1.97 21.49
N LYS A 144 8.18 1.07 22.21
CA LYS A 144 8.50 0.79 23.61
C LYS A 144 9.60 -0.24 23.79
N GLY A 145 10.17 -0.72 22.70
CA GLY A 145 11.26 -1.70 22.77
C GLY A 145 10.81 -3.14 22.81
N VAL A 146 9.54 -3.42 22.57
CA VAL A 146 9.05 -4.80 22.46
C VAL A 146 9.68 -5.44 21.24
N SER A 147 10.05 -6.72 21.35
CA SER A 147 10.67 -7.41 20.23
C SER A 147 9.70 -7.48 19.04
N ILE A 148 10.27 -7.57 17.84
CA ILE A 148 9.46 -7.63 16.62
C ILE A 148 8.49 -8.79 16.69
N GLN A 149 8.96 -9.96 17.12
CA GLN A 149 8.11 -11.14 17.20
C GLN A 149 6.95 -10.95 18.16
N ASP A 150 7.22 -10.36 19.31
CA ASP A 150 6.17 -10.15 20.31
C ASP A 150 5.20 -9.05 19.88
N ALA A 151 5.68 -8.02 19.19
CA ALA A 151 4.82 -6.94 18.73
C ALA A 151 3.79 -7.42 17.71
N PHE A 152 4.17 -8.40 16.90
CA PHE A 152 3.27 -8.93 15.86
C PHE A 152 2.47 -10.14 16.32
N LYS A 153 2.65 -10.57 17.54
CA LYS A 153 1.89 -11.68 18.07
C LYS A 153 0.42 -11.29 18.09
N LYS A 154 -0.42 -12.16 17.55
CA LYS A 154 -1.85 -11.90 17.58
C LYS A 154 -2.34 -11.89 19.00
N GLU A 155 -3.04 -10.86 19.36
CA GLU A 155 -3.64 -10.78 20.68
C GLU A 155 -4.88 -11.66 20.69
N ILE A 156 -4.98 -12.47 21.73
CA ILE A 156 -6.16 -13.26 21.97
C ILE A 156 -6.98 -12.49 22.99
N CYS A 157 -8.16 -12.09 22.55
CA CYS A 157 -9.07 -11.41 23.45
C CYS A 157 -9.94 -12.42 24.13
N VAL A 158 -10.05 -12.32 25.43
CA VAL A 158 -11.00 -13.08 26.20
C VAL A 158 -12.20 -12.17 26.42
N ASP A 159 -13.32 -12.53 25.84
CA ASP A 159 -14.50 -11.71 26.02
C ASP A 159 -15.08 -11.93 27.43
N SER A 160 -16.14 -11.24 27.73
CA SER A 160 -16.74 -11.30 29.06
C SER A 160 -17.33 -12.66 29.40
N THR A 161 -17.49 -13.53 28.42
CA THR A 161 -18.00 -14.89 28.63
C THR A 161 -16.89 -15.92 28.76
N GLY A 162 -15.63 -15.48 28.60
CA GLY A 162 -14.48 -16.36 28.66
C GLY A 162 -14.10 -16.98 27.34
N ASN A 163 -14.77 -16.65 26.28
CA ASN A 163 -14.42 -17.12 24.95
C ASN A 163 -13.22 -16.37 24.40
N PHE A 164 -12.44 -17.05 23.57
CA PHE A 164 -11.27 -16.46 22.94
C PHE A 164 -11.60 -16.10 21.51
N SER A 165 -11.20 -14.91 21.11
CA SER A 165 -11.24 -14.55 19.69
C SER A 165 -9.88 -13.96 19.29
N ALA A 166 -9.38 -14.43 18.16
CA ALA A 166 -8.13 -13.91 17.64
C ALA A 166 -8.40 -12.59 16.93
N LEU A 167 -7.61 -11.59 17.26
CA LEU A 167 -7.65 -10.34 16.52
C LEU A 167 -6.91 -10.54 15.20
N SER A 168 -7.56 -10.27 14.12
CA SER A 168 -6.96 -10.46 12.80
C SER A 168 -6.93 -9.21 11.99
#